data_69c2462a5851d15f4e449e1ec6037df0
#
_entry.id   69c2462a5851d15f4e449e1ec6037df0
#
_cell.length_a   1.000
_cell.length_b   1.000
_cell.length_c   1.000
_cell.angle_alpha   90.00
_cell.angle_beta   90.00
_cell.angle_gamma   90.00
#
_symmetry.space_group_name_H-M   'P 1'
#
loop_
_entity.id
_entity.type
_entity.pdbx_description
1 polymer ?
#
loop_
_entity_poly.entity_id
_entity_poly.type
_entity_poly.pdbx_seq_one_letter_code
_entity_poly.pdbx_strand_id
1 'polypeptide(L)'
;MEIRYIIPTDDRMEISRIYEESWKCAYKGIVPQDYLDSISNGRWSSTLDNPNWKTLICIDNGRIVGTSSFCKSRFEQFHDWGEVISIYLLPNYMGKGYGKTLMKSTISELKIQGYENIFLWVLEENSRARHFYEQFGFSPTDDFLDDNIGGKELREVRYIYK
;
A
#
# COMPACT_ATOMS: atom_id res chain seq x y z
N MET A 1 -20.12 -0.68 -1.24
CA MET A 1 -18.66 -0.78 -1.48
C MET A 1 -18.38 -1.84 -2.52
N GLU A 2 -17.53 -1.50 -3.50
CA GLU A 2 -17.09 -2.42 -4.54
C GLU A 2 -15.57 -2.46 -4.57
N ILE A 3 -14.99 -3.64 -4.80
CA ILE A 3 -13.55 -3.80 -5.01
C ILE A 3 -13.36 -4.51 -6.34
N ARG A 4 -12.57 -3.93 -7.22
CA ARG A 4 -12.25 -4.50 -8.53
C ARG A 4 -10.88 -4.06 -9.01
N TYR A 5 -10.40 -4.72 -10.05
CA TYR A 5 -9.17 -4.27 -10.72
C TYR A 5 -9.37 -2.92 -11.39
N ILE A 6 -8.28 -2.16 -11.45
CA ILE A 6 -8.20 -0.93 -12.24
C ILE A 6 -8.38 -1.26 -13.73
N ILE A 7 -9.08 -0.39 -14.45
CA ILE A 7 -9.28 -0.51 -15.90
C ILE A 7 -8.77 0.75 -16.61
N PRO A 8 -8.51 0.70 -17.93
CA PRO A 8 -7.90 1.85 -18.64
C PRO A 8 -8.67 3.16 -18.53
N THR A 9 -9.99 3.10 -18.33
CA THR A 9 -10.84 4.31 -18.22
C THR A 9 -10.88 4.91 -16.83
N ASP A 10 -10.29 4.26 -15.82
CA ASP A 10 -10.23 4.83 -14.47
C ASP A 10 -9.29 6.03 -14.43
N ASP A 11 -9.68 7.06 -13.71
CA ASP A 11 -8.91 8.29 -13.59
C ASP A 11 -7.66 8.08 -12.70
N ARG A 12 -6.48 8.07 -13.33
CA ARG A 12 -5.21 7.90 -12.63
C ARG A 12 -4.92 9.03 -11.66
N MET A 13 -5.40 10.23 -11.94
CA MET A 13 -5.23 11.37 -11.04
C MET A 13 -6.05 11.20 -9.76
N GLU A 14 -7.28 10.69 -9.88
CA GLU A 14 -8.12 10.39 -8.72
C GLU A 14 -7.48 9.33 -7.83
N ILE A 15 -6.90 8.28 -8.43
CA ILE A 15 -6.24 7.22 -7.67
C ILE A 15 -4.95 7.74 -7.02
N SER A 16 -4.13 8.51 -7.74
CA SER A 16 -2.93 9.13 -7.19
C SER A 16 -3.24 10.01 -5.98
N ARG A 17 -4.36 10.71 -6.01
CA ARG A 17 -4.81 11.54 -4.89
C ARG A 17 -4.98 10.72 -3.60
N ILE A 18 -5.39 9.46 -3.70
CA ILE A 18 -5.49 8.58 -2.52
C ILE A 18 -4.11 8.38 -1.90
N TYR A 19 -3.09 8.13 -2.71
CA TYR A 19 -1.70 8.04 -2.26
C TYR A 19 -1.28 9.33 -1.56
N GLU A 20 -1.51 10.46 -2.22
CA GLU A 20 -1.07 11.79 -1.76
C GLU A 20 -1.69 12.14 -0.40
N GLU A 21 -2.99 12.00 -0.26
CA GLU A 21 -3.70 12.31 0.97
C GLU A 21 -3.36 11.31 2.08
N SER A 22 -3.20 10.04 1.74
CA SER A 22 -2.80 9.01 2.69
C SER A 22 -1.39 9.26 3.24
N TRP A 23 -0.43 9.58 2.36
CA TRP A 23 0.93 9.93 2.76
C TRP A 23 0.96 11.12 3.73
N LYS A 24 0.26 12.19 3.38
CA LYS A 24 0.21 13.40 4.20
C LYS A 24 -0.43 13.17 5.56
N CYS A 25 -1.37 12.27 5.64
CA CYS A 25 -2.04 11.92 6.89
C CYS A 25 -1.24 10.92 7.72
N ALA A 26 -0.86 9.79 7.11
CA ALA A 26 -0.26 8.66 7.82
C ALA A 26 1.20 8.92 8.23
N TYR A 27 1.93 9.67 7.43
CA TYR A 27 3.37 9.91 7.66
C TYR A 27 3.68 11.25 8.33
N LYS A 28 2.65 11.98 8.73
CA LYS A 28 2.82 13.19 9.52
C LYS A 28 3.55 12.85 10.83
N GLY A 29 4.65 13.56 11.09
CA GLY A 29 5.49 13.30 12.25
C GLY A 29 6.51 12.17 12.06
N ILE A 30 6.47 11.45 10.94
CA ILE A 30 7.40 10.38 10.59
C ILE A 30 8.32 10.82 9.46
N VAL A 31 7.75 11.21 8.34
CA VAL A 31 8.46 11.76 7.18
C VAL A 31 8.56 13.28 7.35
N PRO A 32 9.70 13.91 6.98
CA PRO A 32 9.84 15.37 7.10
C PRO A 32 8.69 16.12 6.42
N GLN A 33 8.16 17.12 7.11
CA GLN A 33 6.99 17.86 6.65
C GLN A 33 7.24 18.56 5.31
N ASP A 34 8.45 19.10 5.09
CA ASP A 34 8.79 19.72 3.80
C ASP A 34 8.66 18.74 2.64
N TYR A 35 9.02 17.48 2.86
CA TYR A 35 8.85 16.44 1.84
C TYR A 35 7.37 16.17 1.57
N LEU A 36 6.56 16.02 2.63
CA LEU A 36 5.12 15.79 2.48
C LEU A 36 4.45 16.96 1.75
N ASP A 37 4.86 18.19 2.06
CA ASP A 37 4.34 19.40 1.42
C ASP A 37 4.75 19.51 -0.05
N SER A 38 5.85 18.86 -0.44
CA SER A 38 6.37 18.84 -1.80
C SER A 38 5.67 17.87 -2.73
N ILE A 39 4.84 16.98 -2.20
CA ILE A 39 4.14 15.96 -2.99
C ILE A 39 3.16 16.65 -3.95
N SER A 40 3.42 16.51 -5.25
CA SER A 40 2.61 17.14 -6.29
C SER A 40 1.38 16.31 -6.64
N ASN A 41 0.38 16.96 -7.20
CA ASN A 41 -0.81 16.28 -7.72
C ASN A 41 -0.41 15.35 -8.87
N GLY A 42 -0.91 14.11 -8.82
CA GLY A 42 -0.65 13.12 -9.86
C GLY A 42 0.71 12.43 -9.76
N ARG A 43 1.43 12.59 -8.65
CA ARG A 43 2.77 12.02 -8.48
C ARG A 43 2.84 10.52 -8.78
N TRP A 44 1.83 9.75 -8.40
CA TRP A 44 1.80 8.31 -8.60
C TRP A 44 0.98 7.86 -9.80
N SER A 45 0.43 8.78 -10.59
CA SER A 45 -0.46 8.44 -11.70
C SER A 45 0.20 7.52 -12.73
N SER A 46 1.47 7.74 -13.06
CA SER A 46 2.20 6.92 -14.04
C SER A 46 2.59 5.53 -13.49
N THR A 47 2.80 5.40 -12.18
CA THR A 47 3.17 4.11 -11.58
C THR A 47 2.03 3.10 -11.64
N LEU A 48 0.80 3.57 -11.71
CA LEU A 48 -0.39 2.71 -11.81
C LEU A 48 -0.46 1.96 -13.14
N ASP A 49 0.28 2.40 -14.14
CA ASP A 49 0.35 1.75 -15.46
C ASP A 49 1.55 0.81 -15.59
N ASN A 50 2.27 0.55 -14.49
CA ASN A 50 3.37 -0.42 -14.49
C ASN A 50 2.83 -1.82 -14.82
N PRO A 51 3.29 -2.45 -15.93
CA PRO A 51 2.74 -3.73 -16.39
C PRO A 51 3.04 -4.89 -15.45
N ASN A 52 4.01 -4.74 -14.54
CA ASN A 52 4.37 -5.78 -13.57
C ASN A 52 3.52 -5.71 -12.29
N TRP A 53 2.75 -4.64 -12.11
CA TRP A 53 1.91 -4.45 -10.94
C TRP A 53 0.46 -4.72 -11.28
N LYS A 54 -0.26 -5.29 -10.32
CA LYS A 54 -1.72 -5.39 -10.35
C LYS A 54 -2.27 -4.46 -9.30
N THR A 55 -3.36 -3.78 -9.63
CA THR A 55 -3.96 -2.78 -8.74
C THR A 55 -5.45 -3.01 -8.60
N LEU A 56 -5.88 -3.13 -7.35
CA LEU A 56 -7.29 -3.11 -6.96
C LEU A 56 -7.67 -1.71 -6.51
N ILE A 57 -8.90 -1.32 -6.79
CA ILE A 57 -9.49 -0.09 -6.27
C ILE A 57 -10.74 -0.41 -5.47
N CYS A 58 -10.98 0.39 -4.45
CA CYS A 58 -12.16 0.33 -3.60
C CYS A 58 -13.05 1.52 -3.94
N ILE A 59 -14.30 1.24 -4.30
CA ILE A 59 -15.26 2.25 -4.72
C ILE A 59 -16.41 2.28 -3.70
N ASP A 60 -16.76 3.46 -3.24
CA ASP A 60 -17.89 3.69 -2.35
C ASP A 60 -18.71 4.87 -2.85
N ASN A 61 -20.02 4.65 -3.04
CA ASN A 61 -20.93 5.65 -3.60
C ASN A 61 -20.40 6.29 -4.91
N GLY A 62 -19.85 5.45 -5.80
CA GLY A 62 -19.33 5.90 -7.10
C GLY A 62 -18.00 6.62 -7.05
N ARG A 63 -17.37 6.71 -5.88
CA ARG A 63 -16.10 7.39 -5.68
C ARG A 63 -14.99 6.37 -5.36
N ILE A 64 -13.83 6.55 -5.95
CA ILE A 64 -12.65 5.73 -5.62
C ILE A 64 -12.08 6.24 -4.30
N VAL A 65 -12.06 5.38 -3.28
CA VAL A 65 -11.69 5.75 -1.90
C VAL A 65 -10.49 4.99 -1.35
N GLY A 66 -10.07 3.94 -2.05
CA GLY A 66 -8.94 3.12 -1.63
C GLY A 66 -8.29 2.42 -2.81
N THR A 67 -7.04 2.01 -2.62
CA THR A 67 -6.29 1.29 -3.65
C THR A 67 -5.23 0.39 -3.01
N SER A 68 -4.94 -0.73 -3.65
CA SER A 68 -3.86 -1.63 -3.25
C SER A 68 -3.16 -2.16 -4.51
N SER A 69 -1.85 -2.08 -4.52
CA SER A 69 -1.02 -2.63 -5.59
C SER A 69 -0.17 -3.78 -5.07
N PHE A 70 0.00 -4.79 -5.90
CA PHE A 70 0.73 -6.00 -5.55
C PHE A 70 1.35 -6.65 -6.77
N CYS A 71 2.35 -7.49 -6.56
CA CYS A 71 3.06 -8.17 -7.65
C CYS A 71 3.81 -9.38 -7.12
N LYS A 72 4.50 -10.09 -8.03
CA LYS A 72 5.59 -10.97 -7.64
C LYS A 72 6.66 -10.15 -6.92
N SER A 73 7.30 -10.74 -5.91
CA SER A 73 8.36 -10.05 -5.15
C SER A 73 9.36 -9.33 -6.06
N ARG A 74 9.66 -8.08 -5.71
CA ARG A 74 10.71 -7.28 -6.35
C ARG A 74 12.09 -7.57 -5.79
N PHE A 75 12.19 -8.43 -4.78
CA PHE A 75 13.40 -8.75 -4.04
C PHE A 75 13.86 -10.17 -4.39
N GLU A 76 15.09 -10.33 -4.86
CA GLU A 76 15.63 -11.61 -5.29
C GLU A 76 15.62 -12.66 -4.18
N GLN A 77 15.93 -12.26 -2.94
CA GLN A 77 15.96 -13.19 -1.81
C GLN A 77 14.57 -13.75 -1.44
N PHE A 78 13.50 -13.15 -1.95
CA PHE A 78 12.12 -13.61 -1.71
C PHE A 78 11.40 -13.83 -3.05
N HIS A 79 12.12 -14.28 -4.07
CA HIS A 79 11.62 -14.30 -5.46
C HIS A 79 10.36 -15.13 -5.68
N ASP A 80 10.10 -16.14 -4.83
CA ASP A 80 8.90 -16.99 -4.94
C ASP A 80 7.69 -16.43 -4.17
N TRP A 81 7.85 -15.30 -3.51
CA TRP A 81 6.81 -14.69 -2.69
C TRP A 81 5.98 -13.69 -3.48
N GLY A 82 4.73 -13.51 -3.06
CA GLY A 82 3.92 -12.37 -3.47
C GLY A 82 4.21 -11.19 -2.57
N GLU A 83 4.18 -9.99 -3.14
CA GLU A 83 4.44 -8.76 -2.40
C GLU A 83 3.26 -7.80 -2.49
N VAL A 84 2.78 -7.32 -1.33
CA VAL A 84 1.85 -6.20 -1.27
C VAL A 84 2.71 -4.93 -1.28
N ILE A 85 2.66 -4.18 -2.39
CA ILE A 85 3.48 -2.97 -2.57
C ILE A 85 2.89 -1.82 -1.76
N SER A 86 1.57 -1.68 -1.79
CA SER A 86 0.87 -0.56 -1.17
C SER A 86 -0.56 -0.91 -0.83
N ILE A 87 -1.08 -0.27 0.20
CA ILE A 87 -2.49 -0.22 0.51
C ILE A 87 -2.79 1.15 1.11
N TYR A 88 -3.66 1.90 0.46
CA TYR A 88 -4.00 3.27 0.86
C TYR A 88 -5.50 3.51 0.83
N LEU A 89 -5.95 4.34 1.75
CA LEU A 89 -7.33 4.82 1.83
C LEU A 89 -7.32 6.33 1.95
N LEU A 90 -8.35 6.98 1.45
CA LEU A 90 -8.60 8.37 1.82
C LEU A 90 -8.76 8.45 3.35
N PRO A 91 -8.21 9.49 4.00
CA PRO A 91 -8.21 9.59 5.46
C PRO A 91 -9.59 9.39 6.11
N ASN A 92 -10.64 9.94 5.51
CA ASN A 92 -11.99 9.83 6.04
C ASN A 92 -12.58 8.41 6.00
N TYR A 93 -11.93 7.49 5.30
CA TYR A 93 -12.36 6.10 5.17
C TYR A 93 -11.52 5.16 6.01
N MET A 94 -10.52 5.67 6.70
CA MET A 94 -9.69 4.88 7.63
C MET A 94 -10.48 4.53 8.88
N GLY A 95 -10.20 3.36 9.45
CA GLY A 95 -10.82 2.92 10.70
C GLY A 95 -12.28 2.48 10.59
N LYS A 96 -12.79 2.27 9.39
CA LYS A 96 -14.19 1.90 9.14
C LYS A 96 -14.36 0.54 8.46
N GLY A 97 -13.29 -0.25 8.40
CA GLY A 97 -13.32 -1.60 7.83
C GLY A 97 -12.97 -1.69 6.34
N TYR A 98 -12.85 -0.57 5.64
CA TYR A 98 -12.50 -0.58 4.20
C TYR A 98 -11.12 -1.19 3.96
N GLY A 99 -10.13 -0.85 4.78
CA GLY A 99 -8.78 -1.38 4.67
C GLY A 99 -8.72 -2.88 4.85
N LYS A 100 -9.46 -3.40 5.81
CA LYS A 100 -9.54 -4.84 6.07
C LYS A 100 -10.12 -5.59 4.87
N THR A 101 -11.20 -5.07 4.29
CA THR A 101 -11.84 -5.68 3.11
C THR A 101 -10.93 -5.61 1.89
N LEU A 102 -10.26 -4.48 1.68
CA LEU A 102 -9.31 -4.30 0.58
C LEU A 102 -8.10 -5.24 0.72
N MET A 103 -7.52 -5.35 1.92
CA MET A 103 -6.41 -6.27 2.17
C MET A 103 -6.83 -7.73 1.95
N LYS A 104 -8.01 -8.10 2.40
CA LYS A 104 -8.54 -9.45 2.19
C LYS A 104 -8.65 -9.79 0.70
N SER A 105 -9.12 -8.86 -0.11
CA SER A 105 -9.17 -9.02 -1.57
C SER A 105 -7.76 -9.13 -2.17
N THR A 106 -6.83 -8.30 -1.72
CA THR A 106 -5.44 -8.32 -2.19
C THR A 106 -4.77 -9.67 -1.90
N ILE A 107 -4.91 -10.18 -0.69
CA ILE A 107 -4.37 -11.50 -0.31
C ILE A 107 -5.02 -12.60 -1.15
N SER A 108 -6.34 -12.55 -1.33
CA SER A 108 -7.07 -13.51 -2.14
C SER A 108 -6.55 -13.55 -3.57
N GLU A 109 -6.34 -12.39 -4.19
CA GLU A 109 -5.83 -12.31 -5.56
C GLU A 109 -4.39 -12.85 -5.69
N LEU A 110 -3.52 -12.56 -4.71
CA LEU A 110 -2.18 -13.12 -4.68
C LEU A 110 -2.20 -14.65 -4.57
N LYS A 111 -3.08 -15.20 -3.74
CA LYS A 111 -3.25 -16.65 -3.61
C LYS A 111 -3.77 -17.30 -4.89
N ILE A 112 -4.71 -16.66 -5.56
CA ILE A 112 -5.23 -17.12 -6.86
C ILE A 112 -4.10 -17.19 -7.89
N GLN A 113 -3.14 -16.26 -7.83
CA GLN A 113 -1.97 -16.25 -8.70
C GLN A 113 -0.94 -17.31 -8.34
N GLY A 114 -1.13 -18.06 -7.25
CA GLY A 114 -0.28 -19.16 -6.84
C GLY A 114 0.74 -18.84 -5.76
N TYR A 115 0.69 -17.64 -5.17
CA TYR A 115 1.62 -17.28 -4.09
C TYR A 115 1.12 -17.81 -2.75
N GLU A 116 1.85 -18.74 -2.18
CA GLU A 116 1.57 -19.28 -0.84
C GLU A 116 2.10 -18.35 0.26
N ASN A 117 3.22 -17.71 -0.01
CA ASN A 117 3.91 -16.81 0.92
C ASN A 117 3.77 -15.38 0.43
N ILE A 118 3.36 -14.49 1.33
CA ILE A 118 3.09 -13.08 1.03
C ILE A 118 3.79 -12.22 2.06
N PHE A 119 4.36 -11.10 1.62
CA PHE A 119 5.01 -10.15 2.50
C PHE A 119 4.74 -8.71 2.08
N LEU A 120 5.08 -7.80 2.97
CA LEU A 120 5.08 -6.37 2.72
C LEU A 120 6.18 -5.69 3.53
N TRP A 121 6.50 -4.47 3.16
CA TRP A 121 7.37 -3.59 3.93
C TRP A 121 6.54 -2.48 4.55
N VAL A 122 6.85 -2.11 5.79
CA VAL A 122 6.18 -1.03 6.50
C VAL A 122 7.20 -0.23 7.29
N LEU A 123 7.04 1.10 7.32
CA LEU A 123 7.90 1.97 8.12
C LEU A 123 7.83 1.56 9.59
N GLU A 124 8.98 1.36 10.21
CA GLU A 124 9.08 0.95 11.62
C GLU A 124 8.35 1.90 12.56
N GLU A 125 8.39 3.21 12.25
CA GLU A 125 7.75 4.25 13.05
C GLU A 125 6.24 4.37 12.80
N ASN A 126 5.71 3.70 11.76
CA ASN A 126 4.28 3.74 11.46
C ASN A 126 3.51 2.72 12.30
N SER A 127 3.34 3.03 13.57
CA SER A 127 2.71 2.14 14.54
C SER A 127 1.28 1.78 14.17
N ARG A 128 0.53 2.72 13.58
CA ARG A 128 -0.86 2.49 13.16
C ARG A 128 -0.93 1.42 12.07
N ALA A 129 -0.09 1.53 11.05
CA ALA A 129 -0.04 0.54 9.97
C ALA A 129 0.43 -0.82 10.48
N ARG A 130 1.47 -0.83 11.32
CA ARG A 130 1.97 -2.06 11.93
C ARG A 130 0.88 -2.78 12.72
N HIS A 131 0.13 -2.04 13.52
CA HIS A 131 -0.99 -2.59 14.28
C HIS A 131 -2.06 -3.17 13.34
N PHE A 132 -2.41 -2.45 12.28
CA PHE A 132 -3.37 -2.91 11.28
C PHE A 132 -2.92 -4.24 10.66
N TYR A 133 -1.66 -4.33 10.24
CA TYR A 133 -1.14 -5.56 9.63
C TYR A 133 -1.11 -6.72 10.62
N GLU A 134 -0.72 -6.47 11.86
CA GLU A 134 -0.69 -7.51 12.92
C GLU A 134 -2.10 -8.01 13.23
N GLN A 135 -3.07 -7.13 13.31
CA GLN A 135 -4.48 -7.50 13.51
C GLN A 135 -5.04 -8.31 12.33
N PHE A 136 -4.55 -8.04 11.12
CA PHE A 136 -4.98 -8.77 9.93
C PHE A 136 -4.39 -10.19 9.86
N GLY A 137 -3.24 -10.43 10.45
CA GLY A 137 -2.57 -11.73 10.45
C GLY A 137 -1.14 -11.72 9.95
N PHE A 138 -0.57 -10.54 9.71
CA PHE A 138 0.85 -10.41 9.40
C PHE A 138 1.69 -10.44 10.67
N SER A 139 2.91 -10.93 10.56
CA SER A 139 3.89 -10.93 11.65
C SER A 139 5.19 -10.29 11.20
N PRO A 140 5.85 -9.50 12.08
CA PRO A 140 7.15 -8.92 11.75
C PRO A 140 8.23 -9.98 11.63
N THR A 141 9.26 -9.67 10.84
CA THR A 141 10.50 -10.45 10.75
C THR A 141 11.67 -9.58 11.19
N ASP A 142 12.87 -10.16 11.21
CA ASP A 142 14.10 -9.41 11.51
C ASP A 142 14.66 -8.69 10.28
N ASP A 143 14.04 -8.87 9.12
CA ASP A 143 14.47 -8.22 7.88
C ASP A 143 14.07 -6.74 7.87
N PHE A 144 15.00 -5.89 7.48
CA PHE A 144 14.74 -4.46 7.37
C PHE A 144 15.49 -3.83 6.20
N LEU A 145 15.02 -2.67 5.78
CA LEU A 145 15.67 -1.79 4.82
C LEU A 145 15.77 -0.40 5.44
N ASP A 146 16.90 0.25 5.25
CA ASP A 146 17.04 1.66 5.59
C ASP A 146 16.92 2.48 4.31
N ASP A 147 16.05 3.46 4.32
CA ASP A 147 15.74 4.31 3.18
C ASP A 147 15.79 5.78 3.60
N ASN A 148 16.21 6.64 2.69
CA ASN A 148 16.23 8.08 2.92
C ASN A 148 15.00 8.69 2.25
N ILE A 149 14.11 9.26 3.07
CA ILE A 149 12.90 9.93 2.58
C ILE A 149 12.95 11.38 3.03
N GLY A 150 13.10 12.27 2.07
CA GLY A 150 13.15 13.72 2.34
C GLY A 150 14.32 14.15 3.20
N GLY A 151 15.45 13.44 3.16
CA GLY A 151 16.64 13.74 3.95
C GLY A 151 16.68 13.05 5.31
N LYS A 152 15.67 12.28 5.68
CA LYS A 152 15.64 11.52 6.94
C LYS A 152 15.81 10.03 6.65
N GLU A 153 16.74 9.40 7.39
CA GLU A 153 16.88 7.94 7.36
C GLU A 153 15.72 7.30 8.11
N LEU A 154 14.97 6.43 7.39
CA LEU A 154 13.82 5.71 7.93
C LEU A 154 14.01 4.23 7.68
N ARG A 155 13.62 3.43 8.66
CA ARG A 155 13.70 1.97 8.54
C ARG A 155 12.36 1.40 8.16
N GLU A 156 12.36 0.50 7.16
CA GLU A 156 11.22 -0.33 6.82
C GLU A 156 11.48 -1.74 7.34
N VAL A 157 10.47 -2.36 7.93
CA VAL A 157 10.52 -3.73 8.42
C VAL A 157 9.63 -4.62 7.57
N ARG A 158 10.06 -5.87 7.38
CA ARG A 158 9.31 -6.83 6.58
C ARG A 158 8.31 -7.58 7.44
N TYR A 159 7.07 -7.60 7.00
CA TYR A 159 5.98 -8.35 7.61
C TYR A 159 5.55 -9.47 6.68
N ILE A 160 5.28 -10.65 7.23
CA ILE A 160 4.84 -11.82 6.46
C ILE A 160 3.44 -12.23 6.88
N TYR A 161 2.66 -12.65 5.89
CA TYR A 161 1.31 -13.19 6.10
C TYR A 161 1.38 -14.70 6.24
N LYS A 162 0.79 -15.21 7.29
CA LYS A 162 0.73 -16.64 7.56
C LYS A 162 -0.69 -17.17 7.44
#